data_2886b1f341816731637d7a5391348636
#
_entry.id   2886b1f341816731637d7a5391348636
#
_cell.length_a   1.000
_cell.length_b   1.000
_cell.length_c   1.000
_cell.angle_alpha   90.00
_cell.angle_beta   90.00
_cell.angle_gamma   90.00
#
_symmetry.space_group_name_H-M   'P 1'
#
loop_
_entity.id
_entity.type
_entity.pdbx_description
1 polymer ?
#
loop_
_entity_poly.entity_id
_entity_poly.type
_entity_poly.pdbx_seq_one_letter_code
_entity_poly.pdbx_strand_id
1 'polypeptide(L)'
;FIGSWGRWSTSLLMNRNLSNLPLLGAFLGIAEHAYELALASATENTKADKPRNAERPSIQHMIGEMEISLSTAQAMVSQMGQIVDDFLAEHQDQEIPIERAHELLKDHQSMKWVDNRNAINIVSKAMDVVGGGGYMDKNPLSRLYRDVRAGPFMHPYSPTEAREYIGKVML
;
A
#
# COMPACT_ATOMS: atom_id res chain seq x y z
N PHE A 1 -5.26 -22.59 -21.24
CA PHE A 1 -6.40 -22.92 -20.37
C PHE A 1 -5.93 -22.80 -18.91
N ILE A 2 -6.47 -21.86 -18.15
CA ILE A 2 -5.99 -21.55 -16.80
C ILE A 2 -6.75 -22.36 -15.73
N GLY A 3 -7.93 -22.86 -16.04
CA GLY A 3 -8.76 -23.66 -15.12
C GLY A 3 -10.24 -23.62 -15.49
N SER A 4 -11.04 -24.43 -14.80
CA SER A 4 -12.50 -24.46 -14.96
C SER A 4 -13.15 -23.29 -14.23
N TRP A 5 -14.16 -22.68 -14.84
CA TRP A 5 -14.91 -21.58 -14.20
C TRP A 5 -15.46 -22.00 -12.83
N GLY A 6 -15.32 -21.13 -11.84
CA GLY A 6 -15.82 -21.37 -10.48
C GLY A 6 -15.00 -22.34 -9.62
N ARG A 7 -13.86 -22.82 -10.11
CA ARG A 7 -12.94 -23.64 -9.32
C ARG A 7 -11.57 -23.00 -9.22
N TRP A 8 -10.99 -23.06 -8.04
CA TRP A 8 -9.59 -22.68 -7.83
C TRP A 8 -8.66 -23.72 -8.44
N SER A 9 -7.61 -23.24 -9.09
CA SER A 9 -6.46 -24.03 -9.51
C SER A 9 -5.20 -23.30 -9.12
N THR A 10 -4.10 -24.03 -8.96
CA THR A 10 -2.79 -23.45 -8.66
C THR A 10 -2.41 -22.37 -9.67
N SER A 11 -2.60 -22.62 -10.97
CA SER A 11 -2.31 -21.63 -12.02
C SER A 11 -3.12 -20.34 -11.87
N LEU A 12 -4.39 -20.42 -11.49
CA LEU A 12 -5.24 -19.24 -11.26
C LEU A 12 -4.79 -18.46 -10.03
N LEU A 13 -4.44 -19.15 -8.93
CA LEU A 13 -3.94 -18.54 -7.71
C LEU A 13 -2.61 -17.84 -7.96
N MET A 14 -1.67 -18.49 -8.64
CA MET A 14 -0.38 -17.92 -8.99
C MET A 14 -0.53 -16.71 -9.92
N ASN A 15 -1.39 -16.78 -10.91
CA ASN A 15 -1.70 -15.63 -11.77
C ASN A 15 -2.22 -14.45 -10.94
N ARG A 16 -3.17 -14.68 -10.02
CA ARG A 16 -3.69 -13.63 -9.14
C ARG A 16 -2.64 -13.04 -8.20
N ASN A 17 -1.72 -13.85 -7.70
CA ASN A 17 -0.59 -13.35 -6.89
C ASN A 17 0.31 -12.45 -7.72
N LEU A 18 0.89 -12.98 -8.77
CA LEU A 18 1.95 -12.32 -9.53
C LEU A 18 1.45 -11.10 -10.32
N SER A 19 0.25 -11.15 -10.90
CA SER A 19 -0.30 -10.03 -11.67
C SER A 19 -0.73 -8.83 -10.80
N ASN A 20 -1.01 -9.05 -9.53
CA ASN A 20 -1.45 -7.98 -8.62
C ASN A 20 -0.36 -7.48 -7.67
N LEU A 21 0.77 -8.19 -7.59
CA LEU A 21 1.90 -7.78 -6.75
C LEU A 21 2.41 -6.37 -7.05
N PRO A 22 2.55 -5.93 -8.33
CA PRO A 22 2.99 -4.57 -8.64
C PRO A 22 2.08 -3.46 -8.10
N LEU A 23 0.81 -3.76 -7.78
CA LEU A 23 -0.12 -2.78 -7.20
C LEU A 23 0.32 -2.32 -5.80
N LEU A 24 1.03 -3.14 -5.04
CA LEU A 24 1.61 -2.73 -3.74
C LEU A 24 2.58 -1.56 -3.96
N GLY A 25 3.50 -1.69 -4.91
CA GLY A 25 4.44 -0.62 -5.25
C GLY A 25 3.75 0.64 -5.79
N ALA A 26 2.65 0.50 -6.53
CA ALA A 26 1.90 1.66 -7.03
C ALA A 26 1.28 2.48 -5.89
N PHE A 27 0.68 1.84 -4.89
CA PHE A 27 0.08 2.54 -3.74
C PHE A 27 1.13 3.04 -2.75
N LEU A 28 2.23 2.32 -2.58
CA LEU A 28 3.41 2.81 -1.88
C LEU A 28 3.94 4.10 -2.52
N GLY A 29 4.11 4.15 -3.85
CA GLY A 29 4.56 5.35 -4.57
C GLY A 29 3.61 6.55 -4.42
N ILE A 30 2.30 6.31 -4.33
CA ILE A 30 1.32 7.38 -3.99
C ILE A 30 1.59 7.92 -2.60
N ALA A 31 1.86 7.05 -1.62
CA ALA A 31 2.16 7.45 -0.24
C ALA A 31 3.48 8.22 -0.14
N GLU A 32 4.53 7.75 -0.81
CA GLU A 32 5.84 8.41 -0.89
C GLU A 32 5.72 9.82 -1.44
N HIS A 33 5.05 9.97 -2.58
CA HIS A 33 4.88 11.28 -3.19
C HIS A 33 4.04 12.23 -2.32
N ALA A 34 3.01 11.74 -1.66
CA ALA A 34 2.23 12.55 -0.71
C ALA A 34 3.07 13.00 0.49
N TYR A 35 3.93 12.13 1.01
CA TYR A 35 4.87 12.45 2.08
C TYR A 35 5.87 13.54 1.66
N GLU A 36 6.46 13.43 0.48
CA GLU A 36 7.36 14.43 -0.09
C GLU A 36 6.70 15.81 -0.21
N LEU A 37 5.45 15.85 -0.71
CA LEU A 37 4.69 17.09 -0.82
C LEU A 37 4.40 17.71 0.56
N ALA A 38 4.13 16.90 1.57
CA ALA A 38 3.93 17.37 2.94
C ALA A 38 5.23 17.94 3.54
N LEU A 39 6.37 17.26 3.33
CA LEU A 39 7.69 17.74 3.77
C LEU A 39 8.05 19.07 3.11
N ALA A 40 7.88 19.17 1.79
CA ALA A 40 8.14 20.40 1.04
C ALA A 40 7.29 21.55 1.60
N SER A 41 5.98 21.33 1.76
CA SER A 41 5.06 22.34 2.32
C SER A 41 5.41 22.74 3.75
N ALA A 42 5.88 21.81 4.59
CA ALA A 42 6.26 22.10 5.96
C ALA A 42 7.55 22.93 6.05
N THR A 43 8.48 22.74 5.13
CA THR A 43 9.79 23.40 5.13
C THR A 43 9.83 24.72 4.36
N GLU A 44 8.90 24.95 3.43
CA GLU A 44 8.81 26.18 2.67
C GLU A 44 8.51 27.39 3.59
N ASN A 45 9.26 28.47 3.37
CA ASN A 45 9.10 29.74 4.10
C ASN A 45 7.97 30.56 3.48
N THR A 46 6.82 30.52 4.09
CA THR A 46 5.64 31.15 3.49
C THR A 46 5.39 32.60 3.92
N LYS A 47 5.91 33.10 5.04
CA LYS A 47 5.74 34.51 5.47
C LYS A 47 6.78 34.92 6.52
N ALA A 48 7.35 36.10 6.38
CA ALA A 48 8.40 36.65 7.25
C ALA A 48 7.99 36.75 8.75
N ASP A 49 6.69 36.84 9.04
CA ASP A 49 6.18 37.12 10.38
C ASP A 49 5.58 35.88 11.09
N LYS A 50 5.70 34.69 10.51
CA LYS A 50 5.18 33.44 11.13
C LYS A 50 6.28 32.39 11.26
N PRO A 51 6.30 31.60 12.36
CA PRO A 51 7.17 30.48 12.48
C PRO A 51 6.93 29.50 11.33
N ARG A 52 8.00 28.87 10.84
CA ARG A 52 7.89 27.84 9.81
C ARG A 52 6.94 26.75 10.29
N ASN A 53 6.16 26.19 9.38
CA ASN A 53 5.30 25.05 9.73
C ASN A 53 6.11 23.90 10.35
N ALA A 54 7.32 23.65 9.86
CA ALA A 54 8.24 22.65 10.40
C ALA A 54 8.61 22.84 11.89
N GLU A 55 8.49 24.07 12.44
CA GLU A 55 8.79 24.35 13.84
C GLU A 55 7.60 24.08 14.78
N ARG A 56 6.44 23.80 14.23
CA ARG A 56 5.22 23.52 15.00
C ARG A 56 5.19 22.08 15.48
N PRO A 57 5.08 21.82 16.80
CA PRO A 57 5.04 20.44 17.33
C PRO A 57 3.95 19.56 16.69
N SER A 58 2.78 20.14 16.37
CA SER A 58 1.70 19.39 15.70
C SER A 58 2.08 18.91 14.30
N ILE A 59 2.83 19.70 13.54
CA ILE A 59 3.33 19.30 12.21
C ILE A 59 4.43 18.25 12.35
N GLN A 60 5.38 18.45 13.28
CA GLN A 60 6.43 17.48 13.56
C GLN A 60 5.85 16.11 13.95
N HIS A 61 4.81 16.10 14.77
CA HIS A 61 4.11 14.88 15.16
C HIS A 61 3.49 14.17 13.94
N MET A 62 2.75 14.89 13.09
CA MET A 62 2.14 14.33 11.88
C MET A 62 3.19 13.78 10.90
N ILE A 63 4.28 14.50 10.68
CA ILE A 63 5.40 14.03 9.84
C ILE A 63 6.02 12.75 10.43
N GLY A 64 6.24 12.70 11.76
CA GLY A 64 6.75 11.50 12.42
C GLY A 64 5.84 10.28 12.27
N GLU A 65 4.51 10.45 12.39
CA GLU A 65 3.54 9.38 12.18
C GLU A 65 3.51 8.90 10.71
N MET A 66 3.65 9.84 9.76
CA MET A 66 3.73 9.50 8.33
C MET A 66 4.99 8.70 8.04
N GLU A 67 6.15 9.10 8.60
CA GLU A 67 7.42 8.39 8.45
C GLU A 67 7.34 6.96 9.00
N ILE A 68 6.78 6.75 10.19
CA ILE A 68 6.57 5.42 10.77
C ILE A 68 5.71 4.55 9.85
N SER A 69 4.62 5.13 9.32
CA SER A 69 3.72 4.41 8.42
C SER A 69 4.40 4.08 7.09
N LEU A 70 5.21 5.00 6.55
CA LEU A 70 5.92 4.84 5.29
C LEU A 70 7.02 3.78 5.40
N SER A 71 7.88 3.89 6.42
CA SER A 71 8.94 2.90 6.69
C SER A 71 8.36 1.49 6.87
N THR A 72 7.21 1.37 7.54
CA THR A 72 6.52 0.09 7.71
C THR A 72 6.02 -0.45 6.37
N ALA A 73 5.38 0.38 5.54
CA ALA A 73 4.90 -0.02 4.22
C ALA A 73 6.04 -0.46 3.30
N GLN A 74 7.14 0.31 3.25
CA GLN A 74 8.34 -0.03 2.47
C GLN A 74 8.94 -1.38 2.89
N ALA A 75 9.06 -1.63 4.18
CA ALA A 75 9.57 -2.90 4.71
C ALA A 75 8.66 -4.07 4.30
N MET A 76 7.33 -3.89 4.37
CA MET A 76 6.36 -4.94 4.01
C MET A 76 6.36 -5.23 2.50
N VAL A 77 6.42 -4.22 1.65
CA VAL A 77 6.50 -4.41 0.20
C VAL A 77 7.79 -5.12 -0.19
N SER A 78 8.94 -4.73 0.42
CA SER A 78 10.22 -5.41 0.23
C SER A 78 10.16 -6.88 0.68
N GLN A 79 9.59 -7.13 1.86
CA GLN A 79 9.41 -8.49 2.39
C GLN A 79 8.53 -9.35 1.49
N MET A 80 7.46 -8.78 0.91
CA MET A 80 6.60 -9.52 -0.02
C MET A 80 7.37 -9.91 -1.29
N GLY A 81 8.19 -9.01 -1.81
CA GLY A 81 9.08 -9.34 -2.93
C GLY A 81 9.98 -10.54 -2.62
N GLN A 82 10.64 -10.54 -1.47
CA GLN A 82 11.51 -11.63 -1.04
C GLN A 82 10.73 -12.97 -0.87
N ILE A 83 9.53 -12.92 -0.26
CA ILE A 83 8.67 -14.10 -0.12
C ILE A 83 8.33 -14.72 -1.48
N VAL A 84 8.02 -13.88 -2.48
CA VAL A 84 7.71 -14.34 -3.83
C VAL A 84 8.95 -14.94 -4.51
N ASP A 85 10.09 -14.28 -4.40
CA ASP A 85 11.34 -14.75 -4.99
C ASP A 85 11.75 -16.12 -4.40
N ASP A 86 11.70 -16.25 -3.08
CA ASP A 86 11.99 -17.51 -2.38
C ASP A 86 11.00 -18.60 -2.76
N PHE A 87 9.71 -18.28 -2.83
CA PHE A 87 8.66 -19.22 -3.24
C PHE A 87 8.86 -19.72 -4.67
N LEU A 88 9.20 -18.83 -5.61
CA LEU A 88 9.45 -19.22 -7.00
C LEU A 88 10.73 -20.06 -7.13
N ALA A 89 11.78 -19.73 -6.37
CA ALA A 89 13.02 -20.51 -6.34
C ALA A 89 12.79 -21.93 -5.78
N GLU A 90 12.00 -22.06 -4.71
CA GLU A 90 11.64 -23.36 -4.11
C GLU A 90 10.89 -24.26 -5.10
N HIS A 91 10.08 -23.68 -6.00
CA HIS A 91 9.20 -24.42 -6.90
C HIS A 91 9.61 -24.36 -8.38
N GLN A 92 10.85 -23.99 -8.68
CA GLN A 92 11.30 -23.75 -10.07
C GLN A 92 11.05 -24.94 -11.01
N ASP A 93 11.28 -26.16 -10.53
CA ASP A 93 11.18 -27.43 -11.30
C ASP A 93 10.13 -28.39 -10.72
N GLN A 94 9.21 -27.88 -9.89
CA GLN A 94 8.23 -28.70 -9.18
C GLN A 94 6.81 -28.19 -9.42
N GLU A 95 5.84 -29.11 -9.33
CA GLU A 95 4.44 -28.73 -9.29
C GLU A 95 4.14 -28.04 -7.96
N ILE A 96 3.52 -26.86 -8.03
CA ILE A 96 3.15 -26.08 -6.84
C ILE A 96 1.87 -26.70 -6.24
N PRO A 97 1.91 -27.19 -4.99
CA PRO A 97 0.70 -27.61 -4.28
C PRO A 97 -0.30 -26.46 -4.14
N ILE A 98 -1.58 -26.74 -4.27
CA ILE A 98 -2.61 -25.70 -4.21
C ILE A 98 -2.65 -24.99 -2.85
N GLU A 99 -2.34 -25.69 -1.78
CA GLU A 99 -2.26 -25.18 -0.42
C GLU A 99 -1.15 -24.12 -0.31
N ARG A 100 0.02 -24.37 -0.91
CA ARG A 100 1.14 -23.42 -0.95
C ARG A 100 0.79 -22.16 -1.73
N ALA A 101 0.04 -22.30 -2.83
CA ALA A 101 -0.45 -21.16 -3.59
C ALA A 101 -1.48 -20.33 -2.80
N HIS A 102 -2.31 -20.97 -1.97
CA HIS A 102 -3.22 -20.28 -1.04
C HIS A 102 -2.46 -19.55 0.07
N GLU A 103 -1.42 -20.13 0.65
CA GLU A 103 -0.56 -19.50 1.64
C GLU A 103 0.09 -18.22 1.09
N LEU A 104 0.69 -18.30 -0.09
CA LEU A 104 1.28 -17.15 -0.76
C LEU A 104 0.24 -16.03 -1.00
N LEU A 105 -0.96 -16.39 -1.45
CA LEU A 105 -2.03 -15.40 -1.65
C LEU A 105 -2.52 -14.80 -0.34
N LYS A 106 -2.57 -15.57 0.74
CA LYS A 106 -2.88 -15.08 2.09
C LYS A 106 -1.84 -14.04 2.56
N ASP A 107 -0.55 -14.30 2.35
CA ASP A 107 0.52 -13.38 2.72
C ASP A 107 0.41 -12.07 1.91
N HIS A 108 0.22 -12.18 0.61
CA HIS A 108 -0.04 -11.02 -0.25
C HIS A 108 -1.25 -10.20 0.22
N GLN A 109 -2.37 -10.85 0.56
CA GLN A 109 -3.57 -10.13 1.03
C GLN A 109 -3.36 -9.45 2.39
N SER A 110 -2.59 -10.07 3.28
CA SER A 110 -2.24 -9.50 4.57
C SER A 110 -1.40 -8.23 4.42
N MET A 111 -0.38 -8.28 3.55
CA MET A 111 0.46 -7.12 3.27
C MET A 111 -0.29 -6.02 2.51
N LYS A 112 -1.09 -6.38 1.50
CA LYS A 112 -1.97 -5.44 0.80
C LYS A 112 -2.88 -4.70 1.75
N TRP A 113 -3.42 -5.39 2.75
CA TRP A 113 -4.28 -4.78 3.77
C TRP A 113 -3.56 -3.67 4.53
N VAL A 114 -2.35 -3.92 5.01
CA VAL A 114 -1.57 -2.96 5.81
C VAL A 114 -1.04 -1.83 4.94
N ASP A 115 -0.45 -2.15 3.79
CA ASP A 115 0.10 -1.18 2.83
C ASP A 115 -0.94 -0.13 2.42
N ASN A 116 -2.12 -0.58 1.96
CA ASN A 116 -3.19 0.34 1.56
C ASN A 116 -3.71 1.21 2.71
N ARG A 117 -3.74 0.70 3.93
CA ARG A 117 -4.13 1.49 5.11
C ARG A 117 -3.10 2.55 5.46
N ASN A 118 -1.83 2.17 5.42
CA ASN A 118 -0.72 3.10 5.63
C ASN A 118 -0.72 4.19 4.54
N ALA A 119 -0.88 3.82 3.28
CA ALA A 119 -0.94 4.77 2.18
C ALA A 119 -2.09 5.77 2.33
N ILE A 120 -3.31 5.31 2.66
CA ILE A 120 -4.46 6.19 2.92
C ILE A 120 -4.19 7.13 4.10
N ASN A 121 -3.61 6.62 5.19
CA ASN A 121 -3.30 7.41 6.37
C ASN A 121 -2.25 8.49 6.07
N ILE A 122 -1.19 8.13 5.33
CA ILE A 122 -0.14 9.06 4.91
C ILE A 122 -0.72 10.18 4.05
N VAL A 123 -1.50 9.85 3.02
CA VAL A 123 -2.09 10.86 2.13
C VAL A 123 -3.08 11.76 2.88
N SER A 124 -3.85 11.20 3.82
CA SER A 124 -4.75 12.00 4.66
C SER A 124 -3.99 12.99 5.53
N LYS A 125 -2.92 12.54 6.21
CA LYS A 125 -2.06 13.42 7.03
C LYS A 125 -1.32 14.46 6.19
N ALA A 126 -0.89 14.10 4.98
CA ALA A 126 -0.29 15.04 4.04
C ALA A 126 -1.26 16.20 3.71
N MET A 127 -2.56 15.90 3.53
CA MET A 127 -3.59 16.93 3.37
C MET A 127 -3.70 17.84 4.60
N ASP A 128 -3.62 17.27 5.82
CA ASP A 128 -3.68 18.06 7.06
C ASP A 128 -2.45 18.97 7.21
N VAL A 129 -1.25 18.49 6.84
CA VAL A 129 -0.01 19.28 6.86
C VAL A 129 -0.04 20.43 5.86
N VAL A 130 -0.48 20.17 4.63
CA VAL A 130 -0.58 21.18 3.56
C VAL A 130 -1.76 22.11 3.78
N GLY A 131 -2.82 21.62 4.42
CA GLY A 131 -4.05 22.37 4.66
C GLY A 131 -4.91 22.56 3.42
N GLY A 132 -5.78 23.56 3.42
CA GLY A 132 -6.77 23.78 2.35
C GLY A 132 -6.18 23.92 0.94
N GLY A 133 -4.91 24.31 0.81
CA GLY A 133 -4.20 24.37 -0.47
C GLY A 133 -4.05 22.99 -1.13
N GLY A 134 -3.94 21.92 -0.32
CA GLY A 134 -3.85 20.55 -0.80
C GLY A 134 -5.12 20.04 -1.47
N TYR A 135 -6.27 20.61 -1.12
CA TYR A 135 -7.57 20.25 -1.65
C TYR A 135 -7.86 20.83 -3.04
N MET A 136 -7.11 21.85 -3.45
CA MET A 136 -7.32 22.55 -4.73
C MET A 136 -6.92 21.67 -5.91
N ASP A 137 -7.69 21.70 -7.01
CA ASP A 137 -7.45 20.86 -8.21
C ASP A 137 -6.04 20.98 -8.79
N LYS A 138 -5.40 22.14 -8.63
CA LYS A 138 -4.03 22.37 -9.10
C LYS A 138 -2.97 21.70 -8.23
N ASN A 139 -3.31 21.27 -7.02
CA ASN A 139 -2.38 20.59 -6.11
C ASN A 139 -2.39 19.08 -6.38
N PRO A 140 -1.23 18.44 -6.57
CA PRO A 140 -1.15 17.00 -6.80
C PRO A 140 -1.82 16.17 -5.70
N LEU A 141 -1.82 16.62 -4.44
CA LEU A 141 -2.45 15.93 -3.32
C LEU A 141 -3.94 15.67 -3.53
N SER A 142 -4.66 16.59 -4.20
CA SER A 142 -6.09 16.39 -4.47
C SER A 142 -6.37 15.16 -5.32
N ARG A 143 -5.47 14.86 -6.27
CA ARG A 143 -5.52 13.64 -7.09
C ARG A 143 -5.07 12.42 -6.27
N LEU A 144 -3.93 12.51 -5.59
CA LEU A 144 -3.40 11.41 -4.78
C LEU A 144 -4.41 10.96 -3.72
N TYR A 145 -5.16 11.90 -3.12
CA TYR A 145 -6.20 11.59 -2.14
C TYR A 145 -7.35 10.74 -2.71
N ARG A 146 -7.74 10.99 -3.96
CA ARG A 146 -8.73 10.15 -4.66
C ARG A 146 -8.14 8.80 -5.05
N ASP A 147 -6.95 8.81 -5.65
CA ASP A 147 -6.32 7.64 -6.23
C ASP A 147 -5.97 6.59 -5.17
N VAL A 148 -5.47 7.02 -4.00
CA VAL A 148 -5.12 6.11 -2.90
C VAL A 148 -6.33 5.31 -2.38
N ARG A 149 -7.55 5.85 -2.52
CA ARG A 149 -8.78 5.18 -2.09
C ARG A 149 -9.13 3.97 -2.94
N ALA A 150 -8.59 3.85 -4.15
CA ALA A 150 -8.79 2.69 -5.00
C ALA A 150 -8.07 1.44 -4.47
N GLY A 151 -6.94 1.59 -3.78
CA GLY A 151 -6.07 0.48 -3.34
C GLY A 151 -6.79 -0.67 -2.64
N PRO A 152 -7.60 -0.42 -1.61
CA PRO A 152 -8.31 -1.47 -0.91
C PRO A 152 -9.25 -2.30 -1.81
N PHE A 153 -9.78 -1.71 -2.88
CA PHE A 153 -10.75 -2.34 -3.78
C PHE A 153 -10.10 -3.03 -4.99
N MET A 154 -8.78 -2.89 -5.17
CA MET A 154 -8.07 -3.59 -6.23
C MET A 154 -8.05 -5.09 -5.99
N HIS A 155 -8.00 -5.85 -7.10
CA HIS A 155 -7.90 -7.30 -7.05
C HIS A 155 -6.75 -7.80 -6.14
N PRO A 156 -6.83 -9.07 -5.67
CA PRO A 156 -7.90 -10.04 -5.96
C PRO A 156 -9.13 -9.94 -5.05
N TYR A 157 -9.04 -9.27 -3.89
CA TYR A 157 -10.12 -9.21 -2.91
C TYR A 157 -10.37 -7.79 -2.40
N SER A 158 -11.64 -7.47 -2.18
CA SER A 158 -12.06 -6.31 -1.41
C SER A 158 -11.66 -6.45 0.07
N PRO A 159 -11.71 -5.36 0.87
CA PRO A 159 -11.28 -5.41 2.27
C PRO A 159 -12.03 -6.44 3.13
N THR A 160 -13.29 -6.69 2.85
CA THR A 160 -14.09 -7.68 3.61
C THR A 160 -13.71 -9.09 3.20
N GLU A 161 -13.71 -9.37 1.90
CA GLU A 161 -13.35 -10.66 1.33
C GLU A 161 -11.92 -11.08 1.67
N ALA A 162 -10.97 -10.13 1.69
CA ALA A 162 -9.58 -10.42 2.05
C ALA A 162 -9.46 -10.98 3.48
N ARG A 163 -10.18 -10.39 4.45
CA ARG A 163 -10.15 -10.87 5.84
C ARG A 163 -10.79 -12.25 5.99
N GLU A 164 -11.90 -12.47 5.32
CA GLU A 164 -12.56 -13.78 5.30
C GLU A 164 -11.63 -14.85 4.67
N TYR A 165 -10.99 -14.50 3.55
CA TYR A 165 -10.04 -15.38 2.89
C TYR A 165 -8.83 -15.71 3.77
N ILE A 166 -8.20 -14.70 4.38
CA ILE A 166 -7.07 -14.90 5.29
C ILE A 166 -7.47 -15.82 6.45
N GLY A 167 -8.62 -15.53 7.08
CA GLY A 167 -9.12 -16.36 8.19
C GLY A 167 -9.37 -17.80 7.77
N LYS A 168 -9.95 -18.02 6.59
CA LYS A 168 -10.22 -19.35 6.06
C LYS A 168 -8.95 -20.16 5.74
N VAL A 169 -7.88 -19.52 5.27
CA VAL A 169 -6.61 -20.21 4.98
C VAL A 169 -5.87 -20.58 6.28
N MET A 170 -6.11 -19.83 7.36
CA MET A 170 -5.47 -20.07 8.67
C MET A 170 -6.18 -21.17 9.50
N LEU A 171 -7.43 -21.50 9.20
CA LEU A 171 -8.25 -22.52 9.91
C LEU A 171 -8.34 -23.84 9.12
#